data_c8de43290379b501b37ec02c4af72ed2
#
_entry.id   c8de43290379b501b37ec02c4af72ed2
#
_cell.length_a   1.000
_cell.length_b   1.000
_cell.length_c   1.000
_cell.angle_alpha   90.00
_cell.angle_beta   90.00
_cell.angle_gamma   90.00
#
_symmetry.space_group_name_H-M   'P 1'
#
loop_
_entity.id
_entity.type
_entity.pdbx_description
1 polymer ?
#
loop_
_entity_poly.entity_id
_entity_poly.type
_entity_poly.pdbx_seq_one_letter_code
_entity_poly.pdbx_strand_id
1 'polypeptide(L)'
;MRRAVLNVVGLSARDLSSGVMPRLAARAAKGSVAKVRPAFPAVTCTAQSDYLTGQTPSVHGIVGNGWYDRTLSEVQFWKQSNRVVGAPKVWDELHAKNPKLKVANLFWWYNMGTNADISVTPRPVYKSNGGKIFDIASYPQRYRELLKRDLGDFPFHSFWGPRAGLPSTQWIAASARWIEEHEQPDLNLVYLPHLDYDLQRFGPTDPRSDTARRDVDTLVGDLADFLETRGVDVVIVS
;
A
#
# COMPACT_ATOMS: atom_id res chain seq x y z
N MET A 1 -13.38 -8.03 15.45
CA MET A 1 -12.06 -8.61 15.12
C MET A 1 -11.37 -7.62 14.19
N ARG A 2 -10.26 -7.02 14.62
CA ARG A 2 -9.51 -6.03 13.84
C ARG A 2 -8.60 -6.74 12.84
N ARG A 3 -8.35 -6.12 11.68
CA ARG A 3 -7.56 -6.73 10.62
C ARG A 3 -6.64 -5.72 9.95
N ALA A 4 -5.43 -6.14 9.63
CA ALA A 4 -4.51 -5.39 8.77
C ALA A 4 -4.27 -6.14 7.46
N VAL A 5 -4.29 -5.42 6.35
CA VAL A 5 -3.94 -5.94 5.03
C VAL A 5 -2.67 -5.26 4.55
N LEU A 6 -1.59 -6.02 4.51
CA LEU A 6 -0.28 -5.56 4.09
C LEU A 6 -0.08 -5.90 2.61
N ASN A 7 -0.11 -4.89 1.74
CA ASN A 7 0.19 -5.07 0.33
C ASN A 7 1.71 -5.00 0.12
N VAL A 8 2.33 -6.17 0.03
CA VAL A 8 3.78 -6.34 -0.17
C VAL A 8 4.03 -6.54 -1.65
N VAL A 9 4.26 -5.46 -2.37
CA VAL A 9 4.36 -5.50 -3.84
C VAL A 9 5.57 -6.29 -4.30
N GLY A 10 5.36 -7.18 -5.26
CA GLY A 10 6.41 -8.02 -5.85
C GLY A 10 6.67 -9.32 -5.08
N LEU A 11 6.02 -9.57 -3.94
CA LEU A 11 6.11 -10.84 -3.22
C LEU A 11 5.43 -11.96 -4.03
N SER A 12 6.10 -13.08 -4.17
CA SER A 12 5.58 -14.24 -4.88
C SER A 12 5.66 -15.53 -4.05
N ALA A 13 4.93 -16.55 -4.46
CA ALA A 13 4.98 -17.85 -3.79
C ALA A 13 6.40 -18.48 -3.83
N ARG A 14 7.23 -18.12 -4.83
CA ARG A 14 8.64 -18.57 -4.90
C ARG A 14 9.47 -17.98 -3.78
N ASP A 15 9.23 -16.74 -3.40
CA ASP A 15 9.99 -16.08 -2.34
C ASP A 15 9.80 -16.79 -1.00
N LEU A 16 8.59 -17.30 -0.72
CA LEU A 16 8.30 -18.09 0.49
C LEU A 16 9.04 -19.43 0.54
N SER A 17 9.40 -20.00 -0.61
CA SER A 17 10.15 -21.27 -0.70
C SER A 17 11.65 -21.09 -0.98
N SER A 18 12.12 -19.86 -1.15
CA SER A 18 13.50 -19.55 -1.55
C SER A 18 14.55 -19.73 -0.44
N GLY A 19 14.11 -19.76 0.81
CA GLY A 19 14.99 -19.70 2.00
C GLY A 19 15.49 -18.28 2.33
N VAL A 20 15.23 -17.29 1.47
CA VAL A 20 15.68 -15.90 1.66
C VAL A 20 14.75 -15.11 2.60
N MET A 21 13.50 -15.53 2.72
CA MET A 21 12.44 -14.87 3.52
C MET A 21 11.89 -15.81 4.62
N PRO A 22 12.71 -16.20 5.61
CA PRO A 22 12.34 -17.22 6.59
C PRO A 22 11.16 -16.82 7.50
N ARG A 23 10.99 -15.54 7.83
CA ARG A 23 9.90 -15.07 8.71
C ARG A 23 8.55 -15.17 8.00
N LEU A 24 8.45 -14.71 6.77
CA LEU A 24 7.22 -14.81 5.98
C LEU A 24 6.92 -16.26 5.61
N ALA A 25 7.94 -17.08 5.32
CA ALA A 25 7.77 -18.52 5.12
C ALA A 25 7.21 -19.22 6.36
N ALA A 26 7.71 -18.89 7.56
CA ALA A 26 7.21 -19.44 8.82
C ALA A 26 5.76 -19.01 9.12
N ARG A 27 5.38 -17.78 8.76
CA ARG A 27 3.98 -17.30 8.86
C ARG A 27 3.07 -18.04 7.89
N ALA A 28 3.51 -18.19 6.65
CA ALA A 28 2.78 -18.96 5.63
C ALA A 28 2.52 -20.42 6.07
N ALA A 29 3.50 -21.04 6.73
CA ALA A 29 3.38 -22.40 7.27
C ALA A 29 2.39 -22.52 8.44
N LYS A 30 2.19 -21.45 9.22
CA LYS A 30 1.22 -21.41 10.34
C LYS A 30 -0.17 -20.96 9.91
N GLY A 31 -0.27 -20.24 8.80
CA GLY A 31 -1.51 -19.69 8.26
C GLY A 31 -2.02 -20.47 7.05
N SER A 32 -2.61 -19.74 6.12
CA SER A 32 -3.05 -20.27 4.82
C SER A 32 -2.46 -19.44 3.70
N VAL A 33 -2.11 -20.09 2.59
CA VAL A 33 -1.59 -19.46 1.38
C VAL A 33 -2.53 -19.78 0.22
N ALA A 34 -2.96 -18.74 -0.48
CA ALA A 34 -3.74 -18.87 -1.70
C ALA A 34 -3.08 -18.09 -2.85
N LYS A 35 -3.19 -18.63 -4.05
CA LYS A 35 -2.74 -17.92 -5.26
C LYS A 35 -3.86 -17.03 -5.77
N VAL A 36 -3.55 -15.76 -5.97
CA VAL A 36 -4.43 -14.82 -6.64
C VAL A 36 -4.21 -14.91 -8.15
N ARG A 37 -5.29 -14.94 -8.92
CA ARG A 37 -5.22 -14.74 -10.38
C ARG A 37 -5.22 -13.23 -10.64
N PRO A 38 -4.11 -12.64 -11.04
CA PRO A 38 -4.05 -11.20 -11.24
C PRO A 38 -4.83 -10.79 -12.50
N ALA A 39 -5.31 -9.53 -12.51
CA ALA A 39 -5.67 -8.87 -13.75
C ALA A 39 -4.42 -8.63 -14.61
N PHE A 40 -4.62 -8.41 -15.89
CA PHE A 40 -3.55 -8.00 -16.80
C PHE A 40 -3.78 -6.55 -17.26
N PRO A 41 -2.76 -5.67 -17.13
CA PRO A 41 -1.45 -5.89 -16.49
C PRO A 41 -1.53 -5.93 -14.96
N ALA A 42 -0.71 -6.79 -14.34
CA ALA A 42 -0.59 -6.90 -12.88
C ALA A 42 0.31 -5.78 -12.33
N VAL A 43 -0.19 -4.55 -12.37
CA VAL A 43 0.51 -3.36 -11.87
C VAL A 43 -0.23 -2.76 -10.67
N THR A 44 0.46 -1.92 -9.90
CA THR A 44 0.01 -1.42 -8.60
C THR A 44 -1.44 -0.93 -8.58
N CYS A 45 -1.78 0.02 -9.48
CA CYS A 45 -3.11 0.65 -9.44
C CYS A 45 -4.23 -0.33 -9.80
N THR A 46 -4.00 -1.20 -10.80
CA THR A 46 -4.97 -2.23 -11.19
C THR A 46 -5.15 -3.26 -10.08
N ALA A 47 -4.05 -3.86 -9.60
CA ALA A 47 -4.10 -4.88 -8.56
C ALA A 47 -4.74 -4.36 -7.26
N GLN A 48 -4.37 -3.17 -6.81
CA GLN A 48 -4.98 -2.58 -5.61
C GLN A 48 -6.47 -2.28 -5.81
N SER A 49 -6.89 -1.85 -7.02
CA SER A 49 -8.30 -1.65 -7.31
C SER A 49 -9.08 -2.96 -7.32
N ASP A 50 -8.51 -4.05 -7.87
CA ASP A 50 -9.10 -5.39 -7.80
C ASP A 50 -9.30 -5.82 -6.33
N TYR A 51 -8.27 -5.66 -5.49
CA TYR A 51 -8.35 -6.05 -4.08
C TYR A 51 -9.34 -5.21 -3.28
N LEU A 52 -9.40 -3.91 -3.55
CA LEU A 52 -10.28 -2.99 -2.82
C LEU A 52 -11.76 -3.13 -3.22
N THR A 53 -12.03 -3.53 -4.46
CA THR A 53 -13.40 -3.58 -4.97
C THR A 53 -13.95 -5.01 -5.12
N GLY A 54 -13.07 -6.01 -5.17
CA GLY A 54 -13.44 -7.38 -5.53
C GLY A 54 -13.95 -7.51 -6.98
N GLN A 55 -13.64 -6.50 -7.83
CA GLN A 55 -14.10 -6.41 -9.21
C GLN A 55 -12.92 -6.43 -10.18
N THR A 56 -13.20 -6.65 -11.45
CA THR A 56 -12.20 -6.61 -12.53
C THR A 56 -12.08 -5.21 -13.14
N PRO A 57 -11.01 -4.93 -13.90
CA PRO A 57 -10.82 -3.64 -14.59
C PRO A 57 -11.99 -3.23 -15.49
N SER A 58 -12.75 -4.18 -16.03
CA SER A 58 -13.95 -3.89 -16.82
C SER A 58 -15.08 -3.23 -16.02
N VAL A 59 -15.06 -3.38 -14.68
CA VAL A 59 -16.05 -2.81 -13.77
C VAL A 59 -15.52 -1.55 -13.09
N HIS A 60 -14.33 -1.63 -12.47
CA HIS A 60 -13.79 -0.48 -11.72
C HIS A 60 -13.03 0.54 -12.60
N GLY A 61 -12.74 0.22 -13.87
CA GLY A 61 -12.17 1.14 -14.85
C GLY A 61 -10.65 1.36 -14.77
N ILE A 62 -9.94 0.76 -13.82
CA ILE A 62 -8.50 0.97 -13.62
C ILE A 62 -7.72 -0.10 -14.40
N VAL A 63 -7.24 0.26 -15.57
CA VAL A 63 -6.57 -0.65 -16.52
C VAL A 63 -5.04 -0.60 -16.46
N GLY A 64 -4.47 0.24 -15.58
CA GLY A 64 -3.02 0.40 -15.44
C GLY A 64 -2.66 1.48 -14.44
N ASN A 65 -1.37 1.76 -14.26
CA ASN A 65 -0.89 2.92 -13.50
C ASN A 65 -1.15 4.24 -14.21
N GLY A 66 -1.49 4.18 -15.48
CA GLY A 66 -1.93 5.28 -16.32
C GLY A 66 -2.71 4.77 -17.52
N TRP A 67 -3.56 5.64 -18.07
CA TRP A 67 -4.36 5.35 -19.25
C TRP A 67 -4.64 6.64 -20.04
N TYR A 68 -4.99 6.49 -21.30
CA TYR A 68 -5.48 7.60 -22.11
C TYR A 68 -6.98 7.77 -21.88
N ASP A 69 -7.38 8.91 -21.35
CA ASP A 69 -8.79 9.29 -21.20
C ASP A 69 -9.27 9.91 -22.53
N ARG A 70 -10.14 9.19 -23.23
CA ARG A 70 -10.65 9.63 -24.54
C ARG A 70 -11.58 10.83 -24.44
N THR A 71 -12.28 11.00 -23.32
CA THR A 71 -13.21 12.11 -23.10
C THR A 71 -12.45 13.42 -22.89
N LEU A 72 -11.39 13.36 -22.09
CA LEU A 72 -10.56 14.52 -21.78
C LEU A 72 -9.40 14.71 -22.77
N SER A 73 -9.15 13.72 -23.66
CA SER A 73 -7.98 13.68 -24.56
C SER A 73 -6.66 13.84 -23.82
N GLU A 74 -6.56 13.26 -22.61
CA GLU A 74 -5.41 13.36 -21.72
C GLU A 74 -4.90 12.00 -21.26
N VAL A 75 -3.60 11.92 -20.97
CA VAL A 75 -3.02 10.79 -20.23
C VAL A 75 -3.29 11.00 -18.74
N GLN A 76 -4.04 10.09 -18.15
CA GLN A 76 -4.25 10.02 -16.72
C GLN A 76 -3.16 9.12 -16.12
N PHE A 77 -2.24 9.68 -15.33
CA PHE A 77 -1.13 8.94 -14.77
C PHE A 77 -0.98 9.22 -13.27
N TRP A 78 -0.88 8.17 -12.46
CA TRP A 78 -0.76 8.26 -11.00
C TRP A 78 -1.79 9.18 -10.34
N LYS A 79 -3.04 9.15 -10.82
CA LYS A 79 -4.12 9.94 -10.22
C LYS A 79 -4.40 9.48 -8.79
N GLN A 80 -4.79 10.42 -7.95
CA GLN A 80 -4.97 10.17 -6.51
C GLN A 80 -6.45 10.12 -6.08
N SER A 81 -7.36 10.64 -6.91
CA SER A 81 -8.77 10.72 -6.55
C SER A 81 -9.42 9.34 -6.43
N ASN A 82 -10.08 9.08 -5.32
CA ASN A 82 -10.87 7.86 -5.11
C ASN A 82 -12.03 7.73 -6.11
N ARG A 83 -12.51 8.85 -6.67
CA ARG A 83 -13.64 8.88 -7.61
C ARG A 83 -13.32 8.30 -8.99
N VAL A 84 -12.04 8.10 -9.34
CA VAL A 84 -11.69 7.46 -10.61
C VAL A 84 -11.92 5.94 -10.61
N VAL A 85 -12.06 5.35 -9.42
CA VAL A 85 -12.39 3.93 -9.26
C VAL A 85 -13.90 3.77 -9.28
N GLY A 86 -14.45 3.19 -10.35
CA GLY A 86 -15.87 3.14 -10.67
C GLY A 86 -16.71 2.14 -9.87
N ALA A 87 -16.15 1.49 -8.85
CA ALA A 87 -16.84 0.50 -8.02
C ALA A 87 -16.74 0.86 -6.53
N PRO A 88 -17.68 0.41 -5.68
CA PRO A 88 -17.57 0.51 -4.23
C PRO A 88 -16.30 -0.19 -3.73
N LYS A 89 -15.65 0.38 -2.73
CA LYS A 89 -14.48 -0.20 -2.07
C LYS A 89 -14.90 -0.94 -0.81
N VAL A 90 -14.05 -1.78 -0.31
CA VAL A 90 -14.29 -2.59 0.89
C VAL A 90 -14.81 -1.77 2.07
N TRP A 91 -14.34 -0.55 2.25
CA TRP A 91 -14.83 0.35 3.32
C TRP A 91 -16.24 0.88 3.06
N ASP A 92 -16.63 1.11 1.81
CA ASP A 92 -18.00 1.53 1.47
C ASP A 92 -18.99 0.43 1.90
N GLU A 93 -18.65 -0.84 1.61
CA GLU A 93 -19.43 -2.01 2.01
C GLU A 93 -19.43 -2.23 3.54
N LEU A 94 -18.29 -2.02 4.19
CA LEU A 94 -18.18 -2.14 5.64
C LEU A 94 -19.02 -1.08 6.36
N HIS A 95 -18.91 0.19 5.94
CA HIS A 95 -19.70 1.29 6.53
C HIS A 95 -21.20 1.14 6.27
N ALA A 96 -21.59 0.61 5.10
CA ALA A 96 -23.01 0.32 4.85
C ALA A 96 -23.58 -0.73 5.82
N LYS A 97 -22.76 -1.69 6.26
CA LYS A 97 -23.16 -2.72 7.24
C LYS A 97 -23.03 -2.22 8.69
N ASN A 98 -22.00 -1.48 8.99
CA ASN A 98 -21.75 -0.91 10.30
C ASN A 98 -20.96 0.41 10.20
N PRO A 99 -21.66 1.57 10.30
CA PRO A 99 -21.04 2.89 10.19
C PRO A 99 -20.02 3.22 11.30
N LYS A 100 -19.95 2.41 12.36
CA LYS A 100 -19.01 2.61 13.47
C LYS A 100 -17.63 1.98 13.23
N LEU A 101 -17.51 1.14 12.21
CA LEU A 101 -16.21 0.55 11.86
C LEU A 101 -15.25 1.63 11.40
N LYS A 102 -14.03 1.59 11.93
CA LYS A 102 -12.96 2.55 11.59
C LYS A 102 -12.02 1.91 10.56
N VAL A 103 -11.81 2.58 9.44
CA VAL A 103 -10.93 2.13 8.36
C VAL A 103 -9.80 3.11 8.15
N ALA A 104 -8.56 2.60 8.15
CA ALA A 104 -7.36 3.34 7.79
C ALA A 104 -6.81 2.86 6.44
N ASN A 105 -6.47 3.80 5.55
CA ASN A 105 -5.83 3.55 4.27
C ASN A 105 -4.49 4.27 4.21
N LEU A 106 -3.40 3.51 4.30
CA LEU A 106 -2.04 4.02 4.31
C LEU A 106 -1.34 3.67 3.00
N PHE A 107 -1.24 4.68 2.15
CA PHE A 107 -0.53 4.65 0.86
C PHE A 107 -1.11 3.77 -0.25
N TRP A 108 -2.23 3.06 -0.07
CA TRP A 108 -2.92 2.46 -1.21
C TRP A 108 -3.42 3.56 -2.13
N TRP A 109 -3.33 3.33 -3.44
CA TRP A 109 -3.66 4.33 -4.44
C TRP A 109 -5.15 4.69 -4.46
N TYR A 110 -5.45 5.84 -5.06
CA TYR A 110 -6.81 6.40 -5.13
C TYR A 110 -7.44 6.66 -3.76
N ASN A 111 -6.63 7.12 -2.80
CA ASN A 111 -7.15 7.36 -1.46
C ASN A 111 -7.55 8.82 -1.16
N MET A 112 -7.28 9.79 -2.05
CA MET A 112 -7.74 11.17 -1.86
C MET A 112 -9.24 11.30 -2.09
N GLY A 113 -9.95 11.90 -1.13
CA GLY A 113 -11.42 12.02 -1.16
C GLY A 113 -12.13 10.68 -0.97
N THR A 114 -11.49 9.73 -0.30
CA THR A 114 -12.07 8.45 0.12
C THR A 114 -13.04 8.62 1.28
N ASN A 115 -13.93 7.63 1.46
CA ASN A 115 -14.78 7.49 2.64
C ASN A 115 -14.12 6.70 3.77
N ALA A 116 -12.86 6.27 3.63
CA ALA A 116 -12.10 5.72 4.75
C ALA A 116 -11.90 6.80 5.82
N ASP A 117 -11.97 6.41 7.11
CA ASP A 117 -11.91 7.34 8.24
C ASP A 117 -10.55 8.01 8.40
N ILE A 118 -9.50 7.28 8.05
CA ILE A 118 -8.13 7.77 8.06
C ILE A 118 -7.49 7.43 6.72
N SER A 119 -6.88 8.42 6.07
CA SER A 119 -6.09 8.19 4.87
C SER A 119 -4.80 8.97 4.88
N VAL A 120 -3.71 8.35 4.40
CA VAL A 120 -2.41 8.98 4.21
C VAL A 120 -1.88 8.58 2.83
N THR A 121 -1.42 9.55 2.04
CA THR A 121 -0.92 9.33 0.68
C THR A 121 0.23 10.26 0.34
N PRO A 122 1.18 9.88 -0.52
CA PRO A 122 2.18 10.81 -1.02
C PRO A 122 1.50 11.91 -1.84
N ARG A 123 1.87 13.16 -1.60
CA ARG A 123 1.28 14.31 -2.29
C ARG A 123 2.34 15.33 -2.71
N PRO A 124 2.97 15.16 -3.88
CA PRO A 124 3.83 16.20 -4.42
C PRO A 124 2.98 17.41 -4.83
N VAL A 125 3.43 18.61 -4.46
CA VAL A 125 2.83 19.88 -4.88
C VAL A 125 3.74 20.51 -5.91
N TYR A 126 3.22 20.74 -7.11
CA TYR A 126 3.92 21.39 -8.20
C TYR A 126 3.59 22.88 -8.20
N LYS A 127 4.60 23.71 -8.10
CA LYS A 127 4.46 25.17 -8.13
C LYS A 127 4.47 25.70 -9.56
N SER A 128 3.88 26.85 -9.79
CA SER A 128 3.85 27.52 -11.11
C SER A 128 5.24 27.86 -11.66
N ASN A 129 6.22 28.04 -10.78
CA ASN A 129 7.62 28.29 -11.15
C ASN A 129 8.45 27.03 -11.40
N GLY A 130 7.80 25.85 -11.52
CA GLY A 130 8.46 24.54 -11.71
C GLY A 130 9.02 23.91 -10.43
N GLY A 131 8.99 24.59 -9.30
CA GLY A 131 9.40 24.04 -8.01
C GLY A 131 8.46 22.93 -7.55
N LYS A 132 8.99 21.99 -6.74
CA LYS A 132 8.22 20.86 -6.19
C LYS A 132 8.38 20.87 -4.67
N ILE A 133 7.27 20.64 -3.96
CA ILE A 133 7.27 20.31 -2.54
C ILE A 133 6.86 18.85 -2.43
N PHE A 134 7.73 18.06 -1.84
CA PHE A 134 7.45 16.64 -1.58
C PHE A 134 6.87 16.49 -0.19
N ASP A 135 5.64 16.02 -0.11
CA ASP A 135 4.90 15.92 1.13
C ASP A 135 3.91 14.76 1.08
N ILE A 136 3.18 14.58 2.18
CA ILE A 136 2.02 13.69 2.29
C ILE A 136 0.75 14.53 2.42
N ALA A 137 -0.36 13.99 1.97
CA ALA A 137 -1.70 14.42 2.34
C ALA A 137 -2.33 13.40 3.28
N SER A 138 -3.16 13.87 4.19
CA SER A 138 -3.95 13.00 5.07
C SER A 138 -5.38 13.49 5.21
N TYR A 139 -6.26 12.56 5.54
CA TYR A 139 -7.59 12.86 6.02
C TYR A 139 -7.87 12.02 7.28
N PRO A 140 -8.35 12.63 8.35
CA PRO A 140 -8.33 14.07 8.65
C PRO A 140 -6.93 14.70 8.54
N GLN A 141 -6.89 15.99 8.19
CA GLN A 141 -5.64 16.71 7.92
C GLN A 141 -4.65 16.69 9.09
N ARG A 142 -5.12 16.60 10.33
CA ARG A 142 -4.29 16.54 11.55
C ARG A 142 -3.24 15.43 11.52
N TYR A 143 -3.51 14.30 10.86
CA TYR A 143 -2.56 13.18 10.82
C TYR A 143 -1.28 13.51 10.07
N ARG A 144 -1.32 14.41 9.10
CA ARG A 144 -0.12 14.91 8.44
C ARG A 144 0.85 15.51 9.46
N GLU A 145 0.36 16.42 10.31
CA GLU A 145 1.20 17.09 11.30
C GLU A 145 1.66 16.13 12.42
N LEU A 146 0.78 15.27 12.88
CA LEU A 146 1.07 14.28 13.93
C LEU A 146 2.15 13.29 13.46
N LEU A 147 1.99 12.71 12.29
CA LEU A 147 2.96 11.75 11.74
C LEU A 147 4.31 12.42 11.45
N LYS A 148 4.31 13.64 10.92
CA LYS A 148 5.57 14.38 10.69
C LYS A 148 6.28 14.74 12.00
N ARG A 149 5.54 15.11 13.03
CA ARG A 149 6.11 15.40 14.37
C ARG A 149 6.79 14.16 14.96
N ASP A 150 6.14 13.01 14.86
CA ASP A 150 6.56 11.81 15.59
C ASP A 150 7.50 10.90 14.76
N LEU A 151 7.37 10.90 13.43
CA LEU A 151 8.14 10.05 12.53
C LEU A 151 9.11 10.82 11.62
N GLY A 152 9.05 12.16 11.64
CA GLY A 152 9.77 13.00 10.69
C GLY A 152 9.10 13.07 9.32
N ASP A 153 9.71 13.81 8.41
CA ASP A 153 9.22 13.97 7.05
C ASP A 153 9.24 12.65 6.28
N PHE A 154 8.20 12.41 5.47
CA PHE A 154 8.17 11.25 4.57
C PHE A 154 9.33 11.32 3.58
N PRO A 155 10.18 10.29 3.49
CA PRO A 155 11.35 10.29 2.62
C PRO A 155 10.97 10.07 1.15
N PHE A 156 10.33 11.06 0.55
CA PHE A 156 9.71 10.98 -0.78
C PHE A 156 10.69 10.53 -1.88
N HIS A 157 11.96 10.94 -1.80
CA HIS A 157 12.99 10.53 -2.76
C HIS A 157 13.33 9.04 -2.71
N SER A 158 13.01 8.38 -1.58
CA SER A 158 13.12 6.93 -1.43
C SER A 158 11.83 6.19 -1.78
N PHE A 159 10.78 6.91 -2.15
CA PHE A 159 9.51 6.33 -2.59
C PHE A 159 9.40 6.32 -4.12
N TRP A 160 9.89 7.35 -4.78
CA TRP A 160 9.80 7.52 -6.23
C TRP A 160 11.13 7.95 -6.86
N GLY A 161 11.39 7.40 -8.06
CA GLY A 161 12.55 7.74 -8.85
C GLY A 161 13.76 6.82 -8.60
N PRO A 162 14.94 7.19 -9.09
CA PRO A 162 16.09 6.30 -9.14
C PRO A 162 16.67 5.92 -7.75
N ARG A 163 16.31 6.69 -6.72
CA ARG A 163 16.72 6.43 -5.32
C ARG A 163 15.65 5.73 -4.50
N ALA A 164 14.57 5.24 -5.13
CA ALA A 164 13.53 4.48 -4.44
C ALA A 164 14.15 3.27 -3.69
N GLY A 165 13.74 3.07 -2.45
CA GLY A 165 14.36 2.08 -1.57
C GLY A 165 13.65 1.94 -0.22
N LEU A 166 14.29 1.23 0.70
CA LEU A 166 13.74 0.82 1.98
C LEU A 166 13.21 1.97 2.87
N PRO A 167 13.84 3.17 2.97
CA PRO A 167 13.41 4.18 3.93
C PRO A 167 11.94 4.61 3.80
N SER A 168 11.40 4.69 2.58
CA SER A 168 9.99 5.03 2.38
C SER A 168 9.06 3.95 2.93
N THR A 169 9.39 2.69 2.72
CA THR A 169 8.60 1.57 3.22
C THR A 169 8.71 1.44 4.75
N GLN A 170 9.87 1.73 5.33
CA GLN A 170 10.05 1.84 6.78
C GLN A 170 9.16 2.92 7.38
N TRP A 171 9.10 4.10 6.77
CA TRP A 171 8.23 5.17 7.22
C TRP A 171 6.75 4.79 7.15
N ILE A 172 6.33 4.11 6.06
CA ILE A 172 4.95 3.63 5.93
C ILE A 172 4.63 2.58 7.00
N ALA A 173 5.54 1.64 7.26
CA ALA A 173 5.37 0.66 8.32
C ALA A 173 5.31 1.33 9.72
N ALA A 174 6.13 2.34 9.96
CA ALA A 174 6.09 3.13 11.19
C ALA A 174 4.77 3.90 11.33
N SER A 175 4.24 4.47 10.23
CA SER A 175 2.94 5.13 10.24
C SER A 175 1.79 4.14 10.54
N ALA A 176 1.89 2.90 10.06
CA ALA A 176 0.92 1.85 10.36
C ALA A 176 0.93 1.47 11.87
N ARG A 177 2.13 1.40 12.48
CA ARG A 177 2.26 1.21 13.93
C ARG A 177 1.67 2.38 14.71
N TRP A 178 2.01 3.60 14.31
CA TRP A 178 1.50 4.81 14.94
C TRP A 178 -0.03 4.87 14.89
N ILE A 179 -0.63 4.59 13.75
CA ILE A 179 -2.09 4.54 13.58
C ILE A 179 -2.71 3.44 14.45
N GLU A 180 -2.09 2.27 14.53
CA GLU A 180 -2.59 1.20 15.39
C GLU A 180 -2.52 1.59 16.88
N GLU A 181 -1.46 2.25 17.31
CA GLU A 181 -1.28 2.68 18.70
C GLU A 181 -2.27 3.75 19.15
N HIS A 182 -2.61 4.68 18.27
CA HIS A 182 -3.40 5.86 18.62
C HIS A 182 -4.88 5.75 18.20
N GLU A 183 -5.19 5.00 17.14
CA GLU A 183 -6.50 5.00 16.51
C GLU A 183 -7.19 3.63 16.52
N GLN A 184 -6.44 2.53 16.59
CA GLN A 184 -6.94 1.15 16.63
C GLN A 184 -8.02 0.86 15.58
N PRO A 185 -7.75 1.03 14.27
CA PRO A 185 -8.75 0.83 13.23
C PRO A 185 -9.21 -0.64 13.18
N ASP A 186 -10.46 -0.86 12.76
CA ASP A 186 -10.99 -2.20 12.52
C ASP A 186 -10.39 -2.83 11.26
N LEU A 187 -10.08 -1.99 10.26
CA LEU A 187 -9.35 -2.37 9.05
C LEU A 187 -8.22 -1.39 8.80
N ASN A 188 -6.97 -1.88 8.73
CA ASN A 188 -5.79 -1.10 8.39
C ASN A 188 -5.18 -1.61 7.08
N LEU A 189 -5.21 -0.80 6.05
CA LEU A 189 -4.65 -1.11 4.72
C LEU A 189 -3.28 -0.44 4.60
N VAL A 190 -2.23 -1.21 4.39
CA VAL A 190 -0.84 -0.73 4.39
C VAL A 190 -0.13 -1.14 3.09
N TYR A 191 0.41 -0.18 2.35
CA TYR A 191 1.15 -0.41 1.11
C TYR A 191 2.66 -0.41 1.36
N LEU A 192 3.34 -1.48 0.99
CA LEU A 192 4.77 -1.73 1.27
C LEU A 192 5.51 -2.06 -0.04
N PRO A 193 6.01 -1.03 -0.77
CA PRO A 193 6.52 -1.20 -2.13
C PRO A 193 7.99 -1.61 -2.27
N HIS A 194 8.78 -1.70 -1.21
CA HIS A 194 10.25 -1.81 -1.30
C HIS A 194 10.77 -2.93 -2.21
N LEU A 195 10.18 -4.13 -2.11
CA LEU A 195 10.65 -5.29 -2.88
C LEU A 195 10.54 -5.06 -4.39
N ASP A 196 9.50 -4.38 -4.83
CA ASP A 196 9.26 -4.08 -6.24
C ASP A 196 10.39 -3.26 -6.89
N TYR A 197 11.05 -2.39 -6.14
CA TYR A 197 12.09 -1.51 -6.68
C TYR A 197 13.29 -2.28 -7.24
N ASP A 198 13.81 -3.25 -6.50
CA ASP A 198 14.94 -4.04 -6.95
C ASP A 198 14.53 -5.11 -7.97
N LEU A 199 13.31 -5.63 -7.86
CA LEU A 199 12.76 -6.51 -8.89
C LEU A 199 12.63 -5.80 -10.24
N GLN A 200 12.26 -4.51 -10.26
CA GLN A 200 12.24 -3.70 -11.47
C GLN A 200 13.66 -3.41 -12.00
N ARG A 201 14.65 -3.19 -11.13
CA ARG A 201 16.02 -2.86 -11.51
C ARG A 201 16.79 -4.06 -12.07
N PHE A 202 16.63 -5.21 -11.43
CA PHE A 202 17.49 -6.35 -11.63
C PHE A 202 16.77 -7.60 -12.15
N GLY A 203 15.44 -7.62 -11.97
CA GLY A 203 14.63 -8.79 -12.29
C GLY A 203 14.47 -9.77 -11.11
N PRO A 204 13.48 -10.68 -11.21
CA PRO A 204 13.07 -11.53 -10.10
C PRO A 204 14.03 -12.66 -9.77
N THR A 205 14.97 -12.99 -10.66
CA THR A 205 15.94 -14.09 -10.49
C THR A 205 17.35 -13.61 -10.17
N ASP A 206 17.59 -12.30 -10.19
CA ASP A 206 18.93 -11.75 -9.92
C ASP A 206 19.21 -11.76 -8.42
N PRO A 207 20.38 -12.27 -7.97
CA PRO A 207 20.76 -12.31 -6.55
C PRO A 207 20.83 -10.93 -5.88
N ARG A 208 21.00 -9.85 -6.65
CA ARG A 208 20.97 -8.48 -6.11
C ARG A 208 19.61 -8.12 -5.50
N SER A 209 18.53 -8.75 -5.95
CA SER A 209 17.20 -8.58 -5.37
C SER A 209 17.01 -9.29 -4.01
N ASP A 210 17.97 -10.15 -3.60
CA ASP A 210 17.86 -10.87 -2.31
C ASP A 210 18.02 -9.94 -1.09
N THR A 211 18.73 -8.82 -1.24
CA THR A 211 18.80 -7.81 -0.18
C THR A 211 17.42 -7.23 0.10
N ALA A 212 16.70 -6.81 -0.94
CA ALA A 212 15.34 -6.29 -0.79
C ALA A 212 14.37 -7.35 -0.24
N ARG A 213 14.55 -8.64 -0.57
CA ARG A 213 13.77 -9.75 0.01
C ARG A 213 14.00 -9.85 1.51
N ARG A 214 15.26 -9.84 1.97
CA ARG A 214 15.59 -9.90 3.42
C ARG A 214 15.10 -8.68 4.17
N ASP A 215 15.22 -7.50 3.58
CA ASP A 215 14.72 -6.26 4.16
C ASP A 215 13.20 -6.32 4.37
N VAL A 216 12.47 -6.78 3.36
CA VAL A 216 11.01 -6.95 3.41
C VAL A 216 10.62 -8.04 4.41
N ASP A 217 11.32 -9.17 4.42
CA ASP A 217 11.06 -10.26 5.38
C ASP A 217 11.16 -9.76 6.83
N THR A 218 12.19 -8.97 7.11
CA THR A 218 12.40 -8.36 8.42
C THR A 218 11.31 -7.33 8.73
N LEU A 219 11.11 -6.35 7.86
CA LEU A 219 10.19 -5.24 8.10
C LEU A 219 8.73 -5.69 8.21
N VAL A 220 8.28 -6.55 7.30
CA VAL A 220 6.91 -7.08 7.29
C VAL A 220 6.72 -8.05 8.47
N GLY A 221 7.72 -8.86 8.77
CA GLY A 221 7.74 -9.72 9.95
C GLY A 221 7.55 -8.93 11.23
N ASP A 222 8.36 -7.87 11.44
CA ASP A 222 8.27 -7.00 12.63
C ASP A 222 6.95 -6.27 12.75
N LEU A 223 6.39 -5.79 11.61
CA LEU A 223 5.09 -5.13 11.60
C LEU A 223 3.97 -6.12 11.94
N ALA A 224 4.02 -7.32 11.37
CA ALA A 224 3.02 -8.33 11.60
C ALA A 224 3.05 -8.85 13.07
N ASP A 225 4.24 -9.10 13.62
CA ASP A 225 4.41 -9.47 15.05
C ASP A 225 3.80 -8.40 15.96
N PHE A 226 4.11 -7.13 15.71
CA PHE A 226 3.55 -6.00 16.45
C PHE A 226 2.00 -5.97 16.39
N LEU A 227 1.42 -6.13 15.21
CA LEU A 227 -0.03 -6.11 15.01
C LEU A 227 -0.70 -7.30 15.72
N GLU A 228 -0.14 -8.50 15.59
CA GLU A 228 -0.69 -9.71 16.21
C GLU A 228 -0.66 -9.67 17.74
N THR A 229 0.41 -9.11 18.35
CA THR A 229 0.47 -8.91 19.82
C THR A 229 -0.62 -7.98 20.33
N ARG A 230 -1.23 -7.16 19.44
CA ARG A 230 -2.34 -6.26 19.75
C ARG A 230 -3.70 -6.84 19.36
N GLY A 231 -3.76 -8.12 19.00
CA GLY A 231 -5.00 -8.81 18.62
C GLY A 231 -5.54 -8.41 17.24
N VAL A 232 -4.65 -8.02 16.32
CA VAL A 232 -4.99 -7.70 14.94
C VAL A 232 -4.61 -8.88 14.03
N ASP A 233 -5.56 -9.41 13.28
CA ASP A 233 -5.28 -10.41 12.26
C ASP A 233 -4.52 -9.78 11.09
N VAL A 234 -3.51 -10.46 10.59
CA VAL A 234 -2.70 -9.98 9.48
C VAL A 234 -2.97 -10.79 8.21
N VAL A 235 -3.29 -10.07 7.14
CA VAL A 235 -3.40 -10.62 5.78
C VAL A 235 -2.30 -9.96 4.93
N ILE A 236 -1.52 -10.76 4.22
CA ILE A 236 -0.50 -10.28 3.28
C ILE A 236 -0.99 -10.55 1.86
N VAL A 237 -0.99 -9.53 1.01
CA VAL A 237 -1.37 -9.61 -0.41
C VAL A 237 -0.26 -9.04 -1.28
N SER A 238 -0.15 -9.56 -2.52
CA SER A 238 0.82 -9.09 -3.50
C SER A 238 0.25 -9.19 -4.91
#